data_0f8ecd21cead721acd26007b0ef00c60
#
_entry.id   0f8ecd21cead721acd26007b0ef00c60
#
_cell.length_a   1.000
_cell.length_b   1.000
_cell.length_c   1.000
_cell.angle_alpha   90.00
_cell.angle_beta   90.00
_cell.angle_gamma   90.00
#
_symmetry.space_group_name_H-M   'P 1'
#
loop_
_entity.id
_entity.type
_entity.pdbx_description
1 polymer ?
#
loop_
_entity_poly.entity_id
_entity_poly.type
_entity_poly.pdbx_seq_one_letter_code
_entity_poly.pdbx_strand_id
1 'polypeptide(L)' 'MELDGKLIEKEGHDYLKDALNFPDYYGKNLDALYDCLCEIGIKTNITLINGGCVSSDIIDTFVDAASENELLSFDYQL' A
#
# COMPACT_ATOMS: atom_id res chain seq x y z
N MET A 1 3.06 6.36 8.64
CA MET A 1 1.59 6.30 8.56
C MET A 1 1.11 4.88 8.79
N GLU A 2 -0.12 4.72 9.21
CA GLU A 2 -0.67 3.42 9.53
C GLU A 2 -1.82 3.06 8.59
N LEU A 3 -1.82 1.83 8.08
CA LEU A 3 -2.91 1.31 7.28
C LEU A 3 -3.59 0.18 8.05
N ASP A 4 -4.92 0.14 7.97
CA ASP A 4 -5.72 -0.89 8.65
C ASP A 4 -6.12 -1.97 7.65
N GLY A 5 -5.60 -3.20 7.87
CA GLY A 5 -5.91 -4.33 7.00
C GLY A 5 -7.39 -4.70 6.95
N LYS A 6 -8.15 -4.42 8.01
CA LYS A 6 -9.60 -4.65 7.99
C LYS A 6 -10.30 -3.73 7.00
N LEU A 7 -9.83 -2.49 6.87
CA LEU A 7 -10.38 -1.54 5.92
C LEU A 7 -9.95 -1.89 4.49
N ILE A 8 -8.74 -2.41 4.32
CA ILE A 8 -8.29 -2.91 3.01
C ILE A 8 -9.18 -4.08 2.58
N GLU A 9 -9.49 -5.00 3.49
CA GLU A 9 -10.37 -6.12 3.20
C GLU A 9 -11.77 -5.66 2.79
N LYS A 10 -12.30 -4.66 3.50
CA LYS A 10 -13.66 -4.16 3.29
C LYS A 10 -13.79 -3.28 2.05
N GLU A 11 -12.84 -2.37 1.83
CA GLU A 11 -12.93 -1.32 0.81
C GLU A 11 -11.92 -1.47 -0.32
N GLY A 12 -10.90 -2.31 -0.14
CA GLY A 12 -9.92 -2.60 -1.17
C GLY A 12 -9.13 -1.38 -1.62
N HIS A 13 -8.99 -1.26 -2.94
CA HIS A 13 -8.22 -0.18 -3.54
C HIS A 13 -8.77 1.22 -3.29
N ASP A 14 -10.07 1.34 -3.00
CA ASP A 14 -10.67 2.64 -2.65
C ASP A 14 -10.08 3.17 -1.34
N TYR A 15 -9.92 2.31 -0.34
CA TYR A 15 -9.27 2.68 0.90
C TYR A 15 -7.80 3.06 0.67
N LEU A 16 -7.08 2.27 -0.12
CA LEU A 16 -5.67 2.54 -0.41
C LEU A 16 -5.49 3.86 -1.14
N LYS A 17 -6.38 4.14 -2.11
CA LYS A 17 -6.34 5.41 -2.84
C LYS A 17 -6.48 6.60 -1.90
N ASP A 18 -7.47 6.55 -1.01
CA ASP A 18 -7.73 7.64 -0.08
C ASP A 18 -6.62 7.77 0.96
N ALA A 19 -6.23 6.66 1.57
CA ALA A 19 -5.23 6.66 2.64
C ALA A 19 -3.86 7.12 2.16
N LEU A 20 -3.47 6.75 0.95
CA LEU A 20 -2.17 7.06 0.36
C LEU A 20 -2.21 8.27 -0.57
N ASN A 21 -3.38 8.88 -0.70
CA ASN A 21 -3.58 10.07 -1.53
C ASN A 21 -3.15 9.85 -2.99
N PHE A 22 -3.52 8.71 -3.55
CA PHE A 22 -3.23 8.41 -4.94
C PHE A 22 -4.07 9.30 -5.88
N PRO A 23 -3.59 9.55 -7.10
CA PRO A 23 -4.32 10.39 -8.05
C PRO A 23 -5.64 9.74 -8.50
N ASP A 24 -6.56 10.55 -9.02
CA ASP A 24 -7.87 10.08 -9.47
C ASP A 24 -7.79 9.02 -10.57
N TYR A 25 -6.71 9.02 -11.34
CA TYR A 25 -6.51 8.03 -12.40
C TYR A 25 -5.96 6.69 -11.89
N TYR A 26 -5.84 6.53 -10.58
CA TYR A 26 -5.37 5.26 -10.01
C TYR A 26 -6.20 4.08 -10.51
N GLY A 27 -5.53 3.09 -11.11
CA GLY A 27 -6.19 1.98 -11.83
C GLY A 27 -6.80 0.89 -10.97
N LYS A 28 -6.69 0.98 -9.65
CA LYS A 28 -7.30 0.05 -8.68
C LYS A 28 -6.96 -1.42 -8.94
N ASN A 29 -5.70 -1.69 -9.25
CA ASN A 29 -5.17 -3.04 -9.39
C ASN A 29 -3.75 -3.11 -8.84
N LEU A 30 -3.16 -4.32 -8.80
CA LEU A 30 -1.84 -4.52 -8.22
C LEU A 30 -0.74 -3.78 -8.98
N ASP A 31 -0.81 -3.75 -10.30
CA ASP A 31 0.18 -3.04 -11.11
C ASP A 31 0.14 -1.54 -10.85
N ALA A 32 -1.07 -0.97 -10.77
CA ALA A 32 -1.24 0.45 -10.45
C ALA A 32 -0.76 0.75 -9.03
N LEU A 33 -1.02 -0.14 -8.08
CA LEU A 33 -0.54 0.01 -6.71
C LEU A 33 0.99 0.05 -6.66
N TYR A 34 1.63 -0.89 -7.33
CA TYR A 34 3.09 -0.96 -7.41
C TYR A 34 3.65 0.34 -8.01
N ASP A 35 3.10 0.77 -9.13
CA ASP A 35 3.58 1.97 -9.82
C ASP A 35 3.44 3.22 -8.94
N CYS A 36 2.27 3.39 -8.29
CA CYS A 36 2.06 4.54 -7.41
C CYS A 36 2.98 4.52 -6.20
N LEU A 37 3.23 3.35 -5.62
CA LEU A 37 4.15 3.22 -4.50
C LEU A 37 5.58 3.54 -4.91
N CYS A 38 6.00 3.12 -6.11
CA CYS A 38 7.33 3.42 -6.63
C CYS A 38 7.51 4.89 -6.96
N GLU A 39 6.43 5.62 -7.22
CA GLU A 39 6.47 7.05 -7.54
C GLU A 39 6.48 7.97 -6.33
N ILE A 40 6.34 7.41 -5.10
CA ILE A 40 6.40 8.23 -3.89
C ILE A 40 7.75 8.94 -3.82
N GLY A 41 7.70 10.28 -3.80
CA GLY A 41 8.88 11.14 -3.89
C GLY A 41 9.31 11.77 -2.57
N ILE A 42 8.65 11.42 -1.47
CA ILE A 42 9.00 11.90 -0.13
C ILE A 42 9.16 10.70 0.79
N LYS A 43 9.99 10.83 1.82
CA LYS A 43 10.21 9.74 2.76
C LYS A 43 8.90 9.37 3.45
N THR A 44 8.48 8.11 3.28
CA THR A 44 7.20 7.60 3.76
C THR A 44 7.42 6.27 4.48
N ASN A 45 6.96 6.19 5.72
CA ASN A 45 6.99 4.96 6.51
C ASN A 45 5.56 4.45 6.66
N ILE A 46 5.31 3.23 6.21
CA ILE A 46 3.98 2.62 6.26
C ILE A 46 4.02 1.41 7.20
N THR A 47 3.10 1.39 8.15
CA THR A 47 2.88 0.23 9.02
C THR A 47 1.47 -0.30 8.77
N LEU A 48 1.38 -1.56 8.36
CA LEU A 48 0.10 -2.22 8.16
C LEU A 48 -0.26 -2.98 9.43
N ILE A 49 -1.40 -2.65 10.01
CA ILE A 49 -1.97 -3.42 11.13
C ILE A 49 -3.06 -4.35 10.58
N ASN A 50 -3.39 -5.39 11.32
CA ASN A 50 -4.36 -6.40 10.89
C ASN A 50 -4.02 -6.99 9.51
N GLY A 51 -2.74 -7.23 9.27
CA GLY A 51 -2.27 -7.75 7.99
C GLY A 51 -2.81 -9.13 7.63
N GLY A 52 -3.26 -9.90 8.63
CA GLY A 52 -3.90 -11.18 8.38
C GLY A 52 -5.21 -11.09 7.61
N CYS A 53 -5.82 -9.90 7.54
CA CYS A 53 -7.04 -9.64 6.76
C CYS A 53 -6.72 -9.26 5.30
N VAL A 54 -5.45 -9.11 4.95
CA VAL A 54 -5.04 -8.62 3.63
C VAL A 54 -4.48 -9.77 2.81
N SER A 55 -4.81 -9.83 1.51
CA SER A 55 -4.26 -10.87 0.64
C SER A 55 -2.74 -10.74 0.55
N SER A 56 -2.07 -11.88 0.39
CA SER A 56 -0.61 -11.89 0.25
C SER A 56 -0.14 -11.10 -0.97
N ASP A 57 -0.95 -11.04 -2.03
CA ASP A 57 -0.60 -10.30 -3.24
C ASP A 57 -0.45 -8.81 -2.96
N ILE A 58 -1.31 -8.24 -2.12
CA ILE A 58 -1.22 -6.83 -1.75
C ILE A 58 0.01 -6.60 -0.87
N ILE A 59 0.24 -7.46 0.12
CA ILE A 59 1.42 -7.36 0.99
C ILE A 59 2.70 -7.46 0.16
N ASP A 60 2.78 -8.43 -0.75
CA ASP A 60 3.94 -8.60 -1.62
C ASP A 60 4.19 -7.36 -2.49
N THR A 61 3.13 -6.72 -2.96
CA THR A 61 3.25 -5.50 -3.76
C THR A 61 3.88 -4.36 -2.96
N PHE A 62 3.47 -4.19 -1.70
CA PHE A 62 4.10 -3.21 -0.81
C PHE A 62 5.57 -3.55 -0.53
N VAL A 63 5.87 -4.81 -0.27
CA VAL A 63 7.24 -5.25 -0.02
C VAL A 63 8.13 -5.01 -1.23
N ASP A 64 7.65 -5.38 -2.41
CA ASP A 64 8.41 -5.19 -3.65
C ASP A 64 8.65 -3.71 -3.96
N ALA A 65 7.63 -2.88 -3.78
CA ALA A 65 7.76 -1.44 -4.02
C ALA A 65 8.74 -0.80 -3.03
N ALA A 66 8.69 -1.21 -1.76
CA ALA A 66 9.62 -0.71 -0.75
C ALA A 66 11.07 -1.12 -1.07
N SER A 67 11.26 -2.29 -1.66
CA SER A 67 12.58 -2.74 -2.12
C SER A 67 13.13 -1.87 -3.26
N GLU A 68 12.26 -1.37 -4.13
CA GLU A 68 12.66 -0.56 -5.28
C GLU A 68 12.73 0.93 -5.00
N ASN A 69 12.01 1.42 -3.99
CA ASN A 69 11.94 2.84 -3.67
C ASN A 69 12.55 3.12 -2.29
N GLU A 70 13.73 3.73 -2.28
CA GLU A 70 14.48 4.03 -1.05
C GLU A 70 13.72 4.95 -0.09
N LEU A 71 12.76 5.73 -0.60
CA LEU A 71 11.97 6.66 0.21
C LEU A 71 10.79 5.96 0.90
N LEU A 72 10.50 4.73 0.53
CA LEU A 72 9.38 3.97 1.08
C LEU A 72 9.88 2.85 1.99
N SER A 73 9.41 2.83 3.23
CA SER A 73 9.61 1.70 4.13
C SER A 73 8.26 1.12 4.52
N PHE A 74 8.20 -0.20 4.63
CA PHE A 74 6.97 -0.92 4.89
C PHE A 74 7.19 -2.02 5.91
N ASP A 75 6.37 -2.02 6.95
CA ASP A 75 6.29 -3.09 7.95
C ASP A 75 4.85 -3.53 8.09
N TYR A 76 4.64 -4.78 8.49
CA TYR A 76 3.28 -5.24 8.71
C TYR A 76 3.20 -6.17 9.93
N GLN A 77 2.03 -6.15 10.54
CA GLN A 77 1.68 -6.99 11.69
C GLN A 77 0.47 -7.84 11.34
N LEU A 78 0.53 -9.10 11.65
CA LEU A 78 -0.59 -10.01 11.47
C LEU A 78 -1.59 -9.87 12.64
#